data_8a32cade083a74c90c8ba3ccb61bef1e
#
_entry.id   8a32cade083a74c90c8ba3ccb61bef1e
#
_cell.length_a   1.000
_cell.length_b   1.000
_cell.length_c   1.000
_cell.angle_alpha   90.00
_cell.angle_beta   90.00
_cell.angle_gamma   90.00
#
_symmetry.space_group_name_H-M   'P 1'
#
loop_
_entity.id
_entity.type
_entity.pdbx_description
1 polymer ?
#
loop_
_entity_poly.entity_id
_entity_poly.type
_entity_poly.pdbx_seq_one_letter_code
_entity_poly.pdbx_strand_id
1 'polypeptide(L)'
;MCRILVVDDEEEVREAVQRRLQREGYFVETALSAESGLTHMQEAERAFDIVITDMSKEDGDSGIRILEGAVARDVFTEVIVLTAYGNVANAVECMKRGAFDYVEKNMPGVDVYELLCLKIQQAVERRRSAVDTVRRLEAFTKSRGGAIV
;
A
#
# COMPACT_ATOMS: atom_id res chain seq x y z
N MET A 1 -0.66 -8.78 13.41
CA MET A 1 -0.40 -9.35 12.08
C MET A 1 -0.58 -8.27 11.01
N CYS A 2 0.38 -8.13 10.14
CA CYS A 2 0.30 -7.17 9.03
C CYS A 2 -0.68 -7.66 7.97
N ARG A 3 -1.59 -6.80 7.57
CA ARG A 3 -2.63 -7.09 6.59
C ARG A 3 -2.35 -6.31 5.31
N ILE A 4 -2.32 -7.02 4.20
CA ILE A 4 -1.98 -6.46 2.89
C ILE A 4 -3.11 -6.74 1.90
N LEU A 5 -3.50 -5.70 1.15
CA LEU A 5 -4.39 -5.84 0.00
C LEU A 5 -3.57 -5.72 -1.27
N VAL A 6 -3.73 -6.66 -2.19
CA VAL A 6 -3.07 -6.64 -3.50
C VAL A 6 -4.13 -6.43 -4.58
N VAL A 7 -4.01 -5.35 -5.33
CA VAL A 7 -4.93 -4.99 -6.42
C VAL A 7 -4.18 -5.07 -7.74
N ASP A 8 -4.49 -6.05 -8.57
CA ASP A 8 -3.85 -6.24 -9.86
C ASP A 8 -4.78 -7.02 -10.79
N ASP A 9 -4.98 -6.56 -12.02
CA ASP A 9 -5.82 -7.22 -13.00
C ASP A 9 -5.14 -8.43 -13.67
N GLU A 10 -3.82 -8.53 -13.58
CA GLU A 10 -3.08 -9.68 -14.09
C GLU A 10 -3.09 -10.82 -13.08
N GLU A 11 -3.81 -11.88 -13.40
CA GLU A 11 -3.97 -13.02 -12.49
C GLU A 11 -2.64 -13.62 -12.06
N GLU A 12 -1.71 -13.81 -13.01
CA GLU A 12 -0.41 -14.40 -12.70
C GLU A 12 0.39 -13.57 -11.72
N VAL A 13 0.40 -12.25 -11.89
CA VAL A 13 1.09 -11.33 -10.99
C VAL A 13 0.42 -11.35 -9.62
N ARG A 14 -0.90 -11.22 -9.59
CA ARG A 14 -1.68 -11.20 -8.36
C ARG A 14 -1.44 -12.45 -7.52
N GLU A 15 -1.52 -13.63 -8.15
CA GLU A 15 -1.31 -14.90 -7.46
C GLU A 15 0.14 -15.08 -7.00
N ALA A 16 1.12 -14.70 -7.81
CA ALA A 16 2.53 -14.80 -7.45
C ALA A 16 2.86 -13.91 -6.26
N VAL A 17 2.37 -12.67 -6.27
CA VAL A 17 2.55 -11.74 -5.15
C VAL A 17 1.88 -12.30 -3.89
N GLN A 18 0.64 -12.76 -4.00
CA GLN A 18 -0.08 -13.33 -2.87
C GLN A 18 0.69 -14.49 -2.23
N ARG A 19 1.14 -15.46 -3.04
CA ARG A 19 1.88 -16.61 -2.53
C ARG A 19 3.17 -16.20 -1.83
N ARG A 20 3.91 -15.28 -2.43
CA ARG A 20 5.17 -14.82 -1.85
C ARG A 20 4.95 -14.14 -0.51
N LEU A 21 3.97 -13.26 -0.43
CA LEU A 21 3.68 -12.52 0.80
C LEU A 21 3.13 -13.42 1.90
N GLN A 22 2.32 -14.40 1.54
CA GLN A 22 1.84 -15.39 2.51
C GLN A 22 2.98 -16.20 3.10
N ARG A 23 3.97 -16.57 2.29
CA ARG A 23 5.18 -17.25 2.79
C ARG A 23 5.99 -16.38 3.74
N GLU A 24 5.96 -15.08 3.56
CA GLU A 24 6.62 -14.13 4.47
C GLU A 24 5.84 -13.89 5.77
N GLY A 25 4.66 -14.51 5.92
CA GLY A 25 3.86 -14.42 7.13
C GLY A 25 2.80 -13.32 7.14
N TYR A 26 2.56 -12.66 6.02
CA TYR A 26 1.53 -11.63 5.92
C TYR A 26 0.14 -12.23 5.68
N PHE A 27 -0.88 -11.55 6.19
CA PHE A 27 -2.26 -11.81 5.82
C PHE A 27 -2.56 -11.04 4.54
N VAL A 28 -3.01 -11.73 3.48
CA VAL A 28 -3.15 -11.13 2.16
C VAL A 28 -4.57 -11.35 1.62
N GLU A 29 -5.22 -10.24 1.23
CA GLU A 29 -6.42 -10.28 0.40
C GLU A 29 -6.08 -9.74 -0.97
N THR A 30 -6.84 -10.15 -1.98
CA THR A 30 -6.59 -9.75 -3.37
C THR A 30 -7.84 -9.18 -4.00
N ALA A 31 -7.65 -8.27 -4.96
CA ALA A 31 -8.71 -7.70 -5.77
C ALA A 31 -8.23 -7.58 -7.20
N LEU A 32 -9.12 -7.74 -8.18
CA LEU A 32 -8.74 -7.73 -9.58
C LEU A 32 -8.97 -6.40 -10.30
N SER A 33 -9.55 -5.43 -9.60
CA SER A 33 -9.82 -4.10 -10.15
C SER A 33 -9.77 -3.04 -9.07
N ALA A 34 -9.65 -1.77 -9.47
CA ALA A 34 -9.73 -0.66 -8.53
C ALA A 34 -11.07 -0.64 -7.80
N GLU A 35 -12.17 -0.91 -8.49
CA GLU A 35 -13.49 -0.96 -7.86
C GLU A 35 -13.58 -2.04 -6.79
N SER A 36 -13.11 -3.25 -7.10
CA SER A 36 -13.06 -4.34 -6.14
C SER A 36 -12.14 -4.01 -4.96
N GLY A 37 -10.98 -3.39 -5.24
CA GLY A 37 -10.05 -2.95 -4.19
C GLY A 37 -10.67 -1.95 -3.24
N LEU A 38 -11.39 -0.96 -3.78
CA LEU A 38 -12.10 0.02 -2.98
C LEU A 38 -13.16 -0.63 -2.08
N THR A 39 -13.90 -1.60 -2.63
CA THR A 39 -14.88 -2.35 -1.86
C THR A 39 -14.23 -3.13 -0.72
N HIS A 40 -13.12 -3.82 -0.99
CA HIS A 40 -12.36 -4.52 0.06
C HIS A 40 -11.93 -3.58 1.18
N MET A 41 -11.44 -2.40 0.83
CA MET A 41 -10.99 -1.42 1.83
C MET A 41 -12.14 -0.87 2.67
N GLN A 42 -13.29 -0.62 2.05
CA GLN A 42 -14.46 -0.09 2.75
C GLN A 42 -15.13 -1.12 3.66
N GLU A 43 -15.17 -2.39 3.24
CA GLU A 43 -15.87 -3.46 3.96
C GLU A 43 -15.00 -4.17 4.98
N ALA A 44 -13.68 -4.01 4.96
CA ALA A 44 -12.80 -4.65 5.92
C ALA A 44 -13.09 -4.17 7.34
N GLU A 45 -13.14 -5.09 8.28
CA GLU A 45 -13.34 -4.74 9.69
C GLU A 45 -12.23 -3.84 10.22
N ARG A 46 -11.03 -4.07 9.75
CA ARG A 46 -9.84 -3.29 10.12
C ARG A 46 -9.12 -2.85 8.84
N ALA A 47 -8.63 -1.63 8.82
CA ALA A 47 -7.88 -1.11 7.69
C ALA A 47 -6.66 -1.99 7.38
N PHE A 48 -6.30 -2.07 6.10
CA PHE A 48 -5.06 -2.71 5.69
C PHE A 48 -3.87 -1.87 6.10
N ASP A 49 -2.80 -2.52 6.50
CA ASP A 49 -1.55 -1.83 6.82
C ASP A 49 -0.85 -1.36 5.55
N ILE A 50 -0.88 -2.20 4.52
CA ILE A 50 -0.24 -1.95 3.22
C ILE A 50 -1.26 -2.27 2.12
N VAL A 51 -1.28 -1.42 1.09
CA VAL A 51 -2.01 -1.70 -0.15
C VAL A 51 -1.02 -1.66 -1.30
N ILE A 52 -1.00 -2.73 -2.09
CA ILE A 52 -0.19 -2.83 -3.29
C ILE A 52 -1.14 -2.73 -4.47
N THR A 53 -0.93 -1.77 -5.35
CA THR A 53 -1.83 -1.55 -6.49
C THR A 53 -1.07 -1.47 -7.79
N ASP A 54 -1.60 -2.14 -8.80
CA ASP A 54 -1.16 -1.98 -10.17
C ASP A 54 -1.64 -0.63 -10.74
N MET A 55 -0.87 -0.06 -11.66
CA MET A 55 -1.29 1.09 -12.44
C MET A 55 -2.04 0.61 -13.68
N SER A 56 -3.22 1.19 -13.93
CA SER A 56 -3.93 0.93 -15.17
C SER A 56 -3.11 1.41 -16.36
N LYS A 57 -3.07 0.59 -17.42
CA LYS A 57 -2.34 0.92 -18.65
C LYS A 57 -3.03 2.01 -19.47
N GLU A 58 -4.34 2.19 -19.28
CA GLU A 58 -5.15 3.04 -20.15
C GLU A 58 -5.23 4.48 -19.70
N ASP A 59 -5.39 4.74 -18.41
CA ASP A 59 -5.63 6.09 -17.91
C ASP A 59 -4.77 6.51 -16.72
N GLY A 60 -4.11 5.56 -16.06
CA GLY A 60 -3.29 5.85 -14.88
C GLY A 60 -4.09 6.22 -13.63
N ASP A 61 -5.40 6.20 -13.70
CA ASP A 61 -6.29 6.66 -12.64
C ASP A 61 -6.50 5.63 -11.54
N SER A 62 -6.37 4.34 -11.86
CA SER A 62 -6.67 3.27 -10.91
C SER A 62 -5.78 3.32 -9.68
N GLY A 63 -4.48 3.55 -9.86
CA GLY A 63 -3.55 3.68 -8.73
C GLY A 63 -3.87 4.88 -7.85
N ILE A 64 -4.24 6.00 -8.46
CA ILE A 64 -4.63 7.21 -7.74
C ILE A 64 -5.91 6.97 -6.95
N ARG A 65 -6.92 6.34 -7.55
CA ARG A 65 -8.16 6.01 -6.86
C ARG A 65 -7.95 5.09 -5.66
N ILE A 66 -7.09 4.09 -5.80
CA ILE A 66 -6.74 3.20 -4.71
C ILE A 66 -6.00 3.96 -3.60
N LEU A 67 -5.06 4.82 -3.96
CA LEU A 67 -4.33 5.64 -3.00
C LEU A 67 -5.30 6.53 -2.19
N GLU A 68 -6.19 7.22 -2.86
CA GLU A 68 -7.17 8.08 -2.22
C GLU A 68 -8.11 7.28 -1.30
N GLY A 69 -8.57 6.12 -1.74
CA GLY A 69 -9.42 5.23 -0.94
C GLY A 69 -8.71 4.67 0.29
N ALA A 70 -7.45 4.32 0.15
CA ALA A 70 -6.64 3.83 1.26
C ALA A 70 -6.46 4.91 2.33
N VAL A 71 -6.07 6.11 1.92
CA VAL A 71 -5.85 7.24 2.82
C VAL A 71 -7.16 7.68 3.48
N ALA A 72 -8.27 7.66 2.75
CA ALA A 72 -9.58 7.98 3.31
C ALA A 72 -10.00 6.98 4.39
N ARG A 73 -9.64 5.72 4.25
CA ARG A 73 -9.93 4.69 5.25
C ARG A 73 -9.02 4.78 6.47
N ASP A 74 -7.72 4.99 6.25
CA ASP A 74 -6.72 5.11 7.32
C ASP A 74 -5.52 5.87 6.76
N VAL A 75 -5.23 7.04 7.33
CA VAL A 75 -4.10 7.89 6.87
C VAL A 75 -2.74 7.22 7.05
N PHE A 76 -2.64 6.19 7.88
CA PHE A 76 -1.38 5.48 8.11
C PHE A 76 -1.17 4.30 7.17
N THR A 77 -2.17 3.94 6.36
CA THR A 77 -2.02 2.88 5.36
C THR A 77 -0.99 3.32 4.32
N GLU A 78 0.02 2.49 4.10
CA GLU A 78 1.04 2.77 3.10
C GLU A 78 0.67 2.10 1.78
N VAL A 79 0.85 2.83 0.68
CA VAL A 79 0.52 2.35 -0.66
C VAL A 79 1.81 2.19 -1.47
N ILE A 80 1.98 1.01 -2.07
CA ILE A 80 3.08 0.71 -2.99
C ILE A 80 2.46 0.45 -4.37
N VAL A 81 3.01 1.11 -5.38
CA VAL A 81 2.49 1.02 -6.74
C VAL A 81 3.34 0.07 -7.57
N LEU A 82 2.68 -0.88 -8.26
CA LEU A 82 3.32 -1.71 -9.27
C LEU A 82 3.09 -1.06 -10.63
N THR A 83 4.15 -0.81 -11.38
CA THR A 83 4.07 -0.17 -12.69
C THR A 83 4.79 -1.00 -13.74
N ALA A 84 4.35 -0.91 -14.99
CA ALA A 84 5.03 -1.59 -16.09
C ALA A 84 6.45 -1.05 -16.25
N TYR A 85 7.39 -1.93 -16.59
CA TYR A 85 8.78 -1.53 -16.83
C TYR A 85 8.84 -0.42 -17.88
N GLY A 86 9.55 0.65 -17.58
CA GLY A 86 9.69 1.80 -18.45
C GLY A 86 8.56 2.81 -18.38
N ASN A 87 7.48 2.54 -17.66
CA ASN A 87 6.33 3.46 -17.55
C ASN A 87 6.17 3.98 -16.13
N VAL A 88 7.01 4.94 -15.75
CA VAL A 88 7.08 5.45 -14.38
C VAL A 88 6.35 6.79 -14.19
N ALA A 89 5.87 7.43 -15.24
CA ALA A 89 5.27 8.76 -15.13
C ALA A 89 4.08 8.79 -14.18
N ASN A 90 3.18 7.80 -14.28
CA ASN A 90 2.02 7.69 -13.42
C ASN A 90 2.40 7.31 -11.99
N ALA A 91 3.45 6.50 -11.82
CA ALA A 91 3.96 6.16 -10.49
C ALA A 91 4.52 7.40 -9.79
N VAL A 92 5.22 8.27 -10.51
CA VAL A 92 5.73 9.55 -9.97
C VAL A 92 4.57 10.42 -9.48
N GLU A 93 3.46 10.46 -10.23
CA GLU A 93 2.28 11.21 -9.81
C GLU A 93 1.70 10.63 -8.51
N CYS A 94 1.65 9.32 -8.36
CA CYS A 94 1.24 8.69 -7.10
C CYS A 94 2.18 9.03 -5.95
N MET A 95 3.48 9.09 -6.20
CA MET A 95 4.46 9.50 -5.19
C MET A 95 4.21 10.92 -4.71
N LYS A 96 3.90 11.84 -5.62
CA LYS A 96 3.55 13.23 -5.27
C LYS A 96 2.30 13.32 -4.40
N ARG A 97 1.41 12.35 -4.53
CA ARG A 97 0.15 12.28 -3.78
C ARG A 97 0.24 11.45 -2.50
N GLY A 98 1.42 10.98 -2.14
CA GLY A 98 1.67 10.34 -0.85
C GLY A 98 1.84 8.83 -0.88
N ALA A 99 1.96 8.18 -2.04
CA ALA A 99 2.33 6.78 -2.10
C ALA A 99 3.71 6.59 -1.44
N PHE A 100 3.91 5.43 -0.82
CA PHE A 100 5.18 5.13 -0.17
C PHE A 100 6.31 4.98 -1.19
N ASP A 101 6.07 4.16 -2.21
CA ASP A 101 7.07 3.89 -3.25
C ASP A 101 6.39 3.21 -4.44
N TYR A 102 7.18 2.96 -5.49
CA TYR A 102 6.73 2.15 -6.61
C TYR A 102 7.76 1.07 -6.93
N VAL A 103 7.32 0.02 -7.61
CA VAL A 103 8.18 -1.08 -8.08
C VAL A 103 7.82 -1.34 -9.55
N GLU A 104 8.83 -1.39 -10.41
CA GLU A 104 8.63 -1.70 -11.82
C GLU A 104 8.53 -3.22 -12.02
N LYS A 105 7.46 -3.65 -12.68
CA LYS A 105 7.28 -5.06 -13.05
C LYS A 105 8.26 -5.44 -14.16
N ASN A 106 8.68 -6.71 -14.18
CA ASN A 106 9.46 -7.29 -15.26
C ASN A 106 10.77 -6.55 -15.59
N MET A 107 11.37 -5.87 -14.61
CA MET A 107 12.66 -5.23 -14.81
C MET A 107 13.75 -6.28 -15.03
N PRO A 108 14.51 -6.22 -16.16
CA PRO A 108 15.54 -7.21 -16.43
C PRO A 108 16.62 -7.25 -15.33
N GLY A 109 16.98 -8.46 -14.92
CA GLY A 109 18.03 -8.66 -13.92
C GLY A 109 17.65 -8.38 -12.48
N VAL A 110 16.37 -8.11 -12.21
CA VAL A 110 15.87 -7.81 -10.85
C VAL A 110 14.80 -8.83 -10.48
N ASP A 111 14.93 -9.39 -9.27
CA ASP A 111 13.84 -10.16 -8.67
C ASP A 111 12.81 -9.17 -8.08
N VAL A 112 11.75 -8.94 -8.83
CA VAL A 112 10.71 -7.97 -8.47
C VAL A 112 10.02 -8.34 -7.17
N TYR A 113 9.81 -9.63 -6.93
CA TYR A 113 9.13 -10.07 -5.70
C TYR A 113 9.99 -9.85 -4.47
N GLU A 114 11.29 -10.08 -4.57
CA GLU A 114 12.22 -9.79 -3.48
C GLU A 114 12.29 -8.29 -3.20
N LEU A 115 12.37 -7.48 -4.26
CA LEU A 115 12.34 -6.01 -4.12
C LEU A 115 11.05 -5.55 -3.46
N LEU A 116 9.92 -6.10 -3.89
CA LEU A 116 8.61 -5.79 -3.30
C LEU A 116 8.58 -6.12 -1.81
N CYS A 117 9.09 -7.28 -1.41
CA CYS A 117 9.16 -7.66 0.00
C CYS A 117 10.00 -6.68 0.81
N LEU A 118 11.12 -6.22 0.26
CA LEU A 118 11.96 -5.21 0.91
C LEU A 118 11.19 -3.89 1.11
N LYS A 119 10.49 -3.44 0.07
CA LYS A 119 9.69 -2.21 0.15
C LYS A 119 8.55 -2.34 1.17
N ILE A 120 7.93 -3.51 1.24
CA ILE A 120 6.89 -3.78 2.24
C ILE A 120 7.46 -3.66 3.65
N GLN A 121 8.63 -4.24 3.91
CA GLN A 121 9.28 -4.14 5.23
C GLN A 121 9.53 -2.67 5.62
N GLN A 122 10.01 -1.87 4.68
CA GLN A 122 10.23 -0.44 4.88
C GLN A 122 8.93 0.30 5.17
N ALA A 123 7.86 -0.02 4.42
CA ALA A 123 6.56 0.61 4.59
C ALA A 123 5.91 0.24 5.93
N VAL A 124 6.02 -1.01 6.36
CA VAL A 124 5.55 -1.47 7.67
C VAL A 124 6.23 -0.70 8.78
N GLU A 125 7.54 -0.50 8.67
CA GLU A 125 8.31 0.22 9.67
C GLU A 125 7.90 1.70 9.73
N ARG A 126 7.71 2.35 8.58
CA ARG A 126 7.23 3.73 8.52
C ARG A 126 5.85 3.89 9.15
N ARG A 127 4.94 2.97 8.85
CA ARG A 127 3.59 2.97 9.42
C ARG A 127 3.64 2.84 10.95
N ARG A 128 4.43 1.91 11.45
CA ARG A 128 4.59 1.69 12.90
C ARG A 128 5.10 2.96 13.58
N SER A 129 6.11 3.56 13.02
CA SER A 129 6.71 4.80 13.54
C SER A 129 5.70 5.95 13.59
N ALA A 130 4.91 6.12 12.52
CA ALA A 130 3.88 7.16 12.45
C ALA A 130 2.78 6.95 13.49
N VAL A 131 2.30 5.71 13.63
CA VAL A 131 1.28 5.37 14.63
C VAL A 131 1.80 5.60 16.04
N ASP A 132 3.03 5.19 16.32
CA ASP A 132 3.64 5.40 17.65
C ASP A 132 3.80 6.87 17.97
N THR A 133 4.17 7.69 17.00
CA THR A 133 4.29 9.14 17.19
C THR A 133 2.94 9.75 17.59
N VAL A 134 1.87 9.38 16.90
CA VAL A 134 0.52 9.88 17.24
C VAL A 134 0.10 9.42 18.63
N ARG A 135 0.34 8.18 18.99
CA ARG A 135 0.04 7.67 20.34
C ARG A 135 0.78 8.45 21.43
N ARG A 136 2.04 8.77 21.20
CA ARG A 136 2.84 9.55 22.15
C ARG A 136 2.30 10.96 22.28
N LEU A 137 1.88 11.57 21.17
CA LEU A 137 1.26 12.91 21.20
C LEU A 137 -0.06 12.87 21.97
N GLU A 138 -0.90 11.87 21.73
CA GLU A 138 -2.17 11.70 22.45
C GLU A 138 -1.94 11.53 23.95
N ALA A 139 -1.00 10.68 24.34
CA ALA A 139 -0.65 10.46 25.75
C ALA A 139 -0.14 11.76 26.40
N PHE A 140 0.70 12.50 25.71
CA PHE A 140 1.19 13.80 26.18
C PHE A 140 0.05 14.81 26.35
N THR A 141 -0.86 14.87 25.40
CA THR A 141 -2.04 15.75 25.45
C THR A 141 -2.92 15.43 26.65
N LYS A 142 -3.19 14.16 26.88
CA LYS A 142 -3.99 13.72 28.05
C LYS A 142 -3.32 14.08 29.36
N SER A 143 -2.00 13.85 29.49
CA SER A 143 -1.26 14.16 30.72
C SER A 143 -1.18 15.66 30.99
N ARG A 144 -1.36 16.49 29.96
CA ARG A 144 -1.38 17.97 30.06
C ARG A 144 -2.79 18.54 30.14
N GLY A 145 -3.80 17.72 30.40
CA GLY A 145 -5.19 18.19 30.47
C GLY A 145 -5.78 18.53 29.11
N GLY A 146 -5.24 17.98 28.03
CA GLY A 146 -5.71 18.21 26.68
C GLY A 146 -5.20 19.50 26.03
N ALA A 147 -4.31 20.22 26.68
CA ALA A 147 -3.80 21.50 26.17
C ALA A 147 -2.56 21.30 25.31
N ILE A 148 -2.77 21.04 24.03
CA ILE A 148 -1.74 21.27 23.02
C ILE A 148 -2.15 22.52 22.27
N VAL A 149 -1.33 23.50 22.35
CA VAL A 149 -1.54 24.76 21.65
C VAL A 149 -0.54 24.88 20.53
#